data_df0ef8fa7e94acdd50c309e0202099d5
#
_entry.id   df0ef8fa7e94acdd50c309e0202099d5
#
_cell.length_a   1.000
_cell.length_b   1.000
_cell.length_c   1.000
_cell.angle_alpha   90.00
_cell.angle_beta   90.00
_cell.angle_gamma   90.00
#
_symmetry.space_group_name_H-M   'P 1'
#
loop_
_entity.id
_entity.type
_entity.pdbx_description
1 polymer ?
#
loop_
_entity_poly.entity_id
_entity_poly.type
_entity_poly.pdbx_seq_one_letter_code
_entity_poly.pdbx_strand_id
1 'polypeptide(L)'
;MTTDIIKNGAVGDGVTLCTAAIQSAIEAANRAGGGRVLIPAGRYLIGSIRLLGGVELHLEHGAHLLGSTQHEDYPGLPLHSTRSNYDDERGFPFFSLVWAHRADNIALTGTGTIDGQGDSQKPRNEATWNFNGRPQGIMFVGCRGVVMTDLRLRDSGMWMIHLFDCEDVKIRGLDIYNHVKVNNDGIDIDCCRRVVVSDCLIDSDDDAMCLKSSGDLICEDVSITNCVLSSRCNAIKLGTDSVGGFRNISISHCVVTPSRTCHEPPKIGAERDCWSGICLCCVDGGVMESVHISDILIRGTRSPIYIRLAARNTRHGSAPAVPGGNYTRNIVLENITAVEGGVFGSSITGLPELPIQGITLRNVELQGPGGISSGDFEPVPALESECYPQASRWGVLPASGLFLRHAEQIRLENVRFTTETPDARPPLVCVDVKDLETASNL
;
A
#
# COMPACT_ATOMS: atom_id res chain seq x y z
N MET A 1 -34.31 -3.30 -1.13
CA MET A 1 -34.93 -1.98 -0.76
C MET A 1 -33.92 -0.89 -1.06
N THR A 2 -34.37 0.29 -1.55
CA THR A 2 -33.50 1.46 -1.74
C THR A 2 -34.02 2.60 -0.87
N THR A 3 -33.14 3.16 -0.05
CA THR A 3 -33.45 4.30 0.83
C THR A 3 -32.65 5.50 0.36
N ASP A 4 -33.32 6.58 -0.02
CA ASP A 4 -32.71 7.85 -0.40
C ASP A 4 -32.50 8.72 0.85
N ILE A 5 -31.25 9.19 1.03
CA ILE A 5 -30.86 9.98 2.21
C ILE A 5 -31.61 11.31 2.34
N ILE A 6 -32.07 11.88 1.24
CA ILE A 6 -32.87 13.11 1.26
C ILE A 6 -34.14 12.90 2.07
N LYS A 7 -34.78 11.73 1.96
CA LYS A 7 -35.95 11.36 2.75
C LYS A 7 -35.69 11.25 4.26
N ASN A 8 -34.42 11.10 4.61
CA ASN A 8 -33.95 11.07 6.00
C ASN A 8 -33.43 12.43 6.49
N GLY A 9 -33.64 13.50 5.70
CA GLY A 9 -33.27 14.85 6.08
C GLY A 9 -31.84 15.29 5.70
N ALA A 10 -31.14 14.55 4.83
CA ALA A 10 -29.84 15.01 4.32
C ALA A 10 -30.03 16.20 3.37
N VAL A 11 -29.14 17.19 3.46
CA VAL A 11 -29.13 18.40 2.64
C VAL A 11 -27.83 18.45 1.83
N GLY A 12 -27.96 18.48 0.51
CA GLY A 12 -26.80 18.43 -0.41
C GLY A 12 -26.16 19.80 -0.69
N ASP A 13 -26.00 20.65 0.33
CA ASP A 13 -25.49 22.02 0.22
C ASP A 13 -23.98 22.18 0.48
N GLY A 14 -23.31 21.12 0.96
CA GLY A 14 -21.89 21.11 1.30
C GLY A 14 -21.55 21.76 2.64
N VAL A 15 -22.55 22.20 3.42
CA VAL A 15 -22.36 22.92 4.69
C VAL A 15 -23.10 22.25 5.85
N THR A 16 -24.31 21.78 5.61
CA THR A 16 -25.12 21.09 6.62
C THR A 16 -24.54 19.73 6.92
N LEU A 17 -24.27 19.44 8.20
CA LEU A 17 -23.74 18.14 8.63
C LEU A 17 -24.79 17.04 8.47
N CYS A 18 -24.57 16.11 7.56
CA CYS A 18 -25.50 15.05 7.16
C CYS A 18 -25.20 13.69 7.80
N THR A 19 -24.21 13.58 8.68
CA THR A 19 -23.79 12.32 9.30
C THR A 19 -24.94 11.53 9.89
N ALA A 20 -25.79 12.19 10.72
CA ALA A 20 -26.91 11.53 11.38
C ALA A 20 -27.99 11.05 10.40
N ALA A 21 -28.28 11.84 9.36
CA ALA A 21 -29.27 11.49 8.34
C ALA A 21 -28.82 10.24 7.54
N ILE A 22 -27.56 10.19 7.12
CA ILE A 22 -27.00 9.06 6.39
C ILE A 22 -26.89 7.84 7.30
N GLN A 23 -26.42 8.02 8.54
CA GLN A 23 -26.34 6.92 9.51
C GLN A 23 -27.69 6.30 9.79
N SER A 24 -28.73 7.11 9.95
CA SER A 24 -30.13 6.65 10.14
C SER A 24 -30.63 5.83 8.95
N ALA A 25 -30.29 6.24 7.72
CA ALA A 25 -30.63 5.48 6.51
C ALA A 25 -29.93 4.12 6.46
N ILE A 26 -28.64 4.07 6.82
CA ILE A 26 -27.86 2.82 6.91
C ILE A 26 -28.47 1.87 7.96
N GLU A 27 -28.82 2.40 9.13
CA GLU A 27 -29.42 1.59 10.20
C GLU A 27 -30.81 1.07 9.81
N ALA A 28 -31.60 1.90 9.13
CA ALA A 28 -32.91 1.47 8.63
C ALA A 28 -32.79 0.36 7.59
N ALA A 29 -31.86 0.48 6.65
CA ALA A 29 -31.58 -0.56 5.66
C ALA A 29 -31.10 -1.87 6.33
N ASN A 30 -30.18 -1.79 7.28
CA ASN A 30 -29.70 -2.96 8.02
C ASN A 30 -30.82 -3.64 8.82
N ARG A 31 -31.66 -2.89 9.55
CA ARG A 31 -32.83 -3.44 10.27
C ARG A 31 -33.85 -4.11 9.36
N ALA A 32 -33.93 -3.69 8.11
CA ALA A 32 -34.79 -4.29 7.09
C ALA A 32 -34.19 -5.57 6.46
N GLY A 33 -33.04 -6.03 6.93
CA GLY A 33 -32.33 -7.21 6.40
C GLY A 33 -31.33 -6.88 5.28
N GLY A 34 -31.03 -5.61 5.04
CA GLY A 34 -30.11 -5.12 4.03
C GLY A 34 -30.80 -4.28 2.95
N GLY A 35 -29.96 -3.69 2.10
CA GLY A 35 -30.45 -2.88 0.98
C GLY A 35 -29.47 -1.77 0.57
N ARG A 36 -29.90 -0.97 -0.40
CA ARG A 36 -29.14 0.16 -0.91
C ARG A 36 -29.51 1.45 -0.19
N VAL A 37 -28.53 2.16 0.31
CA VAL A 37 -28.62 3.56 0.73
C VAL A 37 -28.09 4.42 -0.39
N LEU A 38 -28.96 5.25 -0.97
CA LEU A 38 -28.67 6.06 -2.14
C LEU A 38 -28.25 7.46 -1.71
N ILE A 39 -27.07 7.88 -2.17
CA ILE A 39 -26.57 9.25 -2.08
C ILE A 39 -26.73 9.90 -3.46
N PRO A 40 -27.78 10.72 -3.68
CA PRO A 40 -27.99 11.37 -4.97
C PRO A 40 -26.99 12.50 -5.21
N ALA A 41 -26.97 13.05 -6.43
CA ALA A 41 -26.13 14.19 -6.77
C ALA A 41 -26.33 15.35 -5.76
N GLY A 42 -25.22 15.93 -5.28
CA GLY A 42 -25.17 16.95 -4.24
C GLY A 42 -23.87 16.89 -3.44
N ARG A 43 -23.67 17.84 -2.54
CA ARG A 43 -22.48 17.90 -1.67
C ARG A 43 -22.94 17.69 -0.22
N TYR A 44 -22.51 16.61 0.40
CA TYR A 44 -22.95 16.22 1.75
C TYR A 44 -21.78 16.26 2.71
N LEU A 45 -21.77 17.21 3.63
CA LEU A 45 -20.78 17.28 4.70
C LEU A 45 -21.05 16.16 5.71
N ILE A 46 -20.02 15.38 6.03
CA ILE A 46 -20.13 14.24 6.95
C ILE A 46 -18.94 14.19 7.91
N GLY A 47 -19.19 13.72 9.11
CA GLY A 47 -18.17 13.16 9.99
C GLY A 47 -18.02 11.66 9.72
N SER A 48 -17.88 10.88 10.78
CA SER A 48 -17.67 9.43 10.69
C SER A 48 -18.99 8.67 10.44
N ILE A 49 -19.04 7.86 9.38
CA ILE A 49 -20.20 7.02 9.02
C ILE A 49 -19.82 5.54 9.22
N ARG A 50 -20.69 4.79 9.92
CA ARG A 50 -20.55 3.34 10.08
C ARG A 50 -21.39 2.58 9.07
N LEU A 51 -20.76 1.78 8.22
CA LEU A 51 -21.45 0.83 7.34
C LEU A 51 -21.79 -0.45 8.10
N LEU A 52 -22.99 -0.97 7.90
CA LEU A 52 -23.51 -2.15 8.59
C LEU A 52 -23.76 -3.30 7.63
N GLY A 53 -23.79 -4.52 8.14
CA GLY A 53 -23.95 -5.73 7.34
C GLY A 53 -25.17 -5.72 6.44
N GLY A 54 -25.02 -6.25 5.22
CA GLY A 54 -26.07 -6.29 4.20
C GLY A 54 -26.36 -4.95 3.52
N VAL A 55 -25.60 -3.87 3.80
CA VAL A 55 -25.88 -2.52 3.28
C VAL A 55 -24.89 -2.16 2.17
N GLU A 56 -25.44 -1.67 1.06
CA GLU A 56 -24.72 -0.98 0.00
C GLU A 56 -24.90 0.54 0.17
N LEU A 57 -23.81 1.28 0.35
CA LEU A 57 -23.79 2.73 0.22
C LEU A 57 -23.44 3.09 -1.22
N HIS A 58 -24.39 3.63 -1.95
CA HIS A 58 -24.26 3.92 -3.37
C HIS A 58 -24.25 5.42 -3.65
N LEU A 59 -23.18 5.92 -4.24
CA LEU A 59 -23.00 7.30 -4.62
C LEU A 59 -23.30 7.50 -6.11
N GLU A 60 -24.37 8.20 -6.43
CA GLU A 60 -24.68 8.54 -7.83
C GLU A 60 -23.61 9.45 -8.44
N HIS A 61 -23.64 9.55 -9.76
CA HIS A 61 -22.81 10.53 -10.45
C HIS A 61 -23.14 11.95 -9.97
N GLY A 62 -22.11 12.72 -9.58
CA GLY A 62 -22.29 14.05 -8.99
C GLY A 62 -22.60 14.07 -7.49
N ALA A 63 -22.67 12.91 -6.84
CA ALA A 63 -22.67 12.84 -5.38
C ALA A 63 -21.27 13.07 -4.81
N HIS A 64 -21.14 13.94 -3.81
CA HIS A 64 -19.92 14.22 -3.09
C HIS A 64 -20.14 14.07 -1.58
N LEU A 65 -19.49 13.08 -0.96
CA LEU A 65 -19.35 13.04 0.49
C LEU A 65 -18.08 13.81 0.86
N LEU A 66 -18.24 14.86 1.67
CA LEU A 66 -17.17 15.73 2.13
C LEU A 66 -16.88 15.45 3.60
N GLY A 67 -15.67 15.07 3.93
CA GLY A 67 -15.21 14.89 5.30
C GLY A 67 -15.25 16.23 6.07
N SER A 68 -15.77 16.23 7.29
CA SER A 68 -15.72 17.41 8.15
C SER A 68 -14.28 17.81 8.44
N THR A 69 -14.00 19.09 8.47
CA THR A 69 -12.71 19.63 8.91
C THR A 69 -12.59 19.75 10.42
N GLN A 70 -13.66 19.44 11.16
CA GLN A 70 -13.69 19.45 12.62
C GLN A 70 -13.44 18.05 13.14
N HIS A 71 -12.39 17.88 13.93
CA HIS A 71 -12.02 16.56 14.45
C HIS A 71 -13.09 15.98 15.41
N GLU A 72 -13.88 16.83 16.01
CA GLU A 72 -14.99 16.45 16.92
C GLU A 72 -16.08 15.64 16.22
N ASP A 73 -16.20 15.75 14.89
CA ASP A 73 -17.15 15.00 14.09
C ASP A 73 -16.67 13.56 13.81
N TYR A 74 -15.45 13.21 14.26
CA TYR A 74 -14.88 11.88 14.18
C TYR A 74 -14.73 11.28 15.58
N PRO A 75 -15.72 10.52 16.07
CA PRO A 75 -15.55 9.77 17.31
C PRO A 75 -14.44 8.73 17.14
N GLY A 76 -13.68 8.51 18.20
CA GLY A 76 -12.72 7.40 18.23
C GLY A 76 -13.44 6.09 17.97
N LEU A 77 -12.94 5.29 17.03
CA LEU A 77 -13.57 4.04 16.65
C LEU A 77 -13.42 3.02 17.79
N PRO A 78 -14.47 2.27 18.16
CA PRO A 78 -14.39 1.23 19.16
C PRO A 78 -13.74 -0.05 18.57
N LEU A 79 -12.59 0.12 17.96
CA LEU A 79 -11.84 -0.94 17.30
C LEU A 79 -10.75 -1.40 18.26
N HIS A 80 -11.04 -2.43 19.01
CA HIS A 80 -10.05 -3.19 19.78
C HIS A 80 -9.74 -4.46 19.00
N SER A 81 -8.76 -4.41 18.14
CA SER A 81 -8.18 -5.61 17.58
C SER A 81 -7.08 -6.08 18.53
N THR A 82 -7.30 -7.20 19.19
CA THR A 82 -6.24 -7.88 19.98
C THR A 82 -5.09 -8.38 19.11
N ARG A 83 -5.09 -8.07 17.81
CA ARG A 83 -4.14 -8.53 16.81
C ARG A 83 -3.45 -7.42 16.05
N SER A 84 -3.79 -6.16 16.30
CA SER A 84 -3.15 -5.01 15.65
C SER A 84 -2.11 -4.39 16.56
N ASN A 85 -0.89 -4.28 16.07
CA ASN A 85 0.21 -3.58 16.72
C ASN A 85 -0.03 -2.08 16.90
N TYR A 86 -1.09 -1.57 16.28
CA TYR A 86 -1.46 -0.17 16.37
C TYR A 86 -2.26 0.16 17.62
N ASP A 87 -2.97 -0.83 18.22
CA ASP A 87 -3.85 -0.60 19.38
C ASP A 87 -3.09 -0.47 20.71
N ASP A 88 -2.01 -1.25 20.92
CA ASP A 88 -1.45 -1.44 22.25
C ASP A 88 -0.37 -0.42 22.64
N GLU A 89 0.42 0.08 21.72
CA GLU A 89 1.59 0.89 22.08
C GLU A 89 1.33 2.38 22.21
N ARG A 90 0.22 2.90 21.70
CA ARG A 90 -0.02 4.35 21.60
C ARG A 90 -1.30 4.84 22.27
N GLY A 91 -2.23 3.95 22.64
CA GLY A 91 -3.46 4.31 23.35
C GLY A 91 -4.40 5.28 22.61
N PHE A 92 -4.24 5.45 21.30
CA PHE A 92 -5.05 6.36 20.51
C PHE A 92 -6.11 5.59 19.72
N PRO A 93 -7.38 6.00 19.76
CA PRO A 93 -8.41 5.42 18.92
C PRO A 93 -8.14 5.74 17.45
N PHE A 94 -8.54 4.83 16.54
CA PHE A 94 -8.59 5.10 15.12
C PHE A 94 -9.71 6.08 14.79
N PHE A 95 -9.55 6.81 13.69
CA PHE A 95 -10.54 7.71 13.14
C PHE A 95 -10.70 7.42 11.65
N SER A 96 -11.92 7.44 11.14
CA SER A 96 -12.16 7.23 9.71
C SER A 96 -13.44 7.93 9.27
N LEU A 97 -13.48 8.34 8.01
CA LEU A 97 -14.65 8.95 7.42
C LEU A 97 -15.76 7.91 7.17
N VAL A 98 -15.40 6.78 6.57
CA VAL A 98 -16.33 5.65 6.38
C VAL A 98 -15.68 4.40 7.00
N TRP A 99 -16.40 3.73 7.89
CA TRP A 99 -15.83 2.56 8.55
C TRP A 99 -16.82 1.41 8.73
N ALA A 100 -16.31 0.21 8.88
CA ALA A 100 -17.10 -0.97 9.23
C ALA A 100 -16.30 -1.87 10.17
N HIS A 101 -17.00 -2.57 11.05
CA HIS A 101 -16.39 -3.55 11.94
C HIS A 101 -17.27 -4.79 12.01
N ARG A 102 -16.70 -5.94 11.64
CA ARG A 102 -17.36 -7.26 11.63
C ARG A 102 -18.71 -7.21 10.93
N ALA A 103 -18.73 -6.53 9.77
CA ALA A 103 -19.91 -6.39 8.94
C ALA A 103 -19.79 -7.27 7.70
N ASP A 104 -20.75 -8.14 7.47
CA ASP A 104 -20.78 -9.05 6.33
C ASP A 104 -21.61 -8.48 5.18
N ASN A 105 -21.17 -8.75 3.94
CA ASN A 105 -21.87 -8.36 2.70
C ASN A 105 -22.12 -6.86 2.64
N ILE A 106 -21.05 -6.07 2.71
CA ILE A 106 -21.11 -4.61 2.59
C ILE A 106 -20.57 -4.13 1.25
N ALA A 107 -21.10 -3.00 0.78
CA ALA A 107 -20.62 -2.42 -0.46
C ALA A 107 -20.55 -0.90 -0.42
N LEU A 108 -19.50 -0.35 -1.06
CA LEU A 108 -19.36 1.07 -1.43
C LEU A 108 -19.29 1.14 -2.96
N THR A 109 -20.27 1.74 -3.60
CA THR A 109 -20.41 1.68 -5.06
C THR A 109 -20.82 3.01 -5.68
N GLY A 110 -20.73 3.09 -6.99
CA GLY A 110 -21.20 4.25 -7.76
C GLY A 110 -20.05 5.06 -8.34
N THR A 111 -20.38 6.18 -8.97
CA THR A 111 -19.41 7.06 -9.64
C THR A 111 -19.26 8.43 -8.97
N GLY A 112 -19.75 8.54 -7.73
CA GLY A 112 -19.59 9.73 -6.90
C GLY A 112 -18.18 9.85 -6.31
N THR A 113 -18.00 10.87 -5.48
CA THR A 113 -16.73 11.21 -4.84
C THR A 113 -16.83 11.13 -3.32
N ILE A 114 -15.81 10.55 -2.70
CA ILE A 114 -15.56 10.67 -1.26
C ILE A 114 -14.27 11.50 -1.11
N ASP A 115 -14.39 12.65 -0.49
CA ASP A 115 -13.30 13.59 -0.27
C ASP A 115 -13.09 13.79 1.24
N GLY A 116 -11.94 13.39 1.74
CA GLY A 116 -11.61 13.50 3.16
C GLY A 116 -11.34 14.92 3.62
N GLN A 117 -11.12 15.87 2.70
CA GLN A 117 -10.70 17.25 3.01
C GLN A 117 -9.49 17.29 3.96
N GLY A 118 -8.58 16.32 3.83
CA GLY A 118 -7.47 16.09 4.76
C GLY A 118 -6.56 17.30 4.97
N ASP A 119 -6.39 18.13 3.95
CA ASP A 119 -5.59 19.36 4.06
C ASP A 119 -6.18 20.36 5.06
N SER A 120 -7.49 20.47 5.06
CA SER A 120 -8.23 21.43 5.88
C SER A 120 -8.61 20.90 7.26
N GLN A 121 -8.34 19.63 7.57
CA GLN A 121 -8.62 19.04 8.88
C GLN A 121 -7.81 19.70 9.99
N LYS A 122 -8.47 19.95 11.12
CA LYS A 122 -7.87 20.55 12.31
C LYS A 122 -7.62 19.48 13.36
N PRO A 123 -6.40 19.39 13.92
CA PRO A 123 -6.14 18.45 15.01
C PRO A 123 -6.88 18.87 16.30
N ARG A 124 -7.24 17.89 17.13
CA ARG A 124 -7.74 18.16 18.50
C ARG A 124 -6.67 18.81 19.37
N ASN A 125 -5.45 18.34 19.23
CA ASN A 125 -4.26 18.94 19.83
C ASN A 125 -3.03 18.48 19.06
N GLU A 126 -1.91 19.19 19.20
CA GLU A 126 -0.67 18.88 18.48
C GLU A 126 -0.12 17.48 18.79
N ALA A 127 -0.32 16.97 20.00
CA ALA A 127 0.17 15.65 20.40
C ALA A 127 -0.60 14.50 19.76
N THR A 128 -1.88 14.68 19.45
CA THR A 128 -2.72 13.65 18.81
C THR A 128 -2.67 13.69 17.29
N TRP A 129 -2.07 14.73 16.70
CA TRP A 129 -1.95 14.86 15.25
C TRP A 129 -0.90 13.93 14.63
N ASN A 130 -0.01 13.37 15.43
CA ASN A 130 0.97 12.42 14.97
C ASN A 130 0.31 11.08 14.68
N PHE A 131 0.35 10.65 13.43
CA PHE A 131 -0.01 9.36 12.88
C PHE A 131 -1.45 8.86 13.14
N ASN A 132 -1.93 8.77 14.36
CA ASN A 132 -3.21 8.13 14.71
C ASN A 132 -4.39 9.09 14.95
N GLY A 133 -4.16 10.39 15.04
CA GLY A 133 -5.24 11.38 15.24
C GLY A 133 -5.89 11.86 13.93
N ARG A 134 -5.35 11.45 12.79
CA ARG A 134 -5.83 11.86 11.47
C ARG A 134 -6.84 10.84 10.93
N PRO A 135 -8.04 11.26 10.45
CA PRO A 135 -9.00 10.32 9.90
C PRO A 135 -8.51 9.66 8.62
N GLN A 136 -8.60 8.34 8.56
CA GLN A 136 -8.49 7.58 7.33
C GLN A 136 -9.72 7.84 6.44
N GLY A 137 -9.61 7.64 5.14
CA GLY A 137 -10.76 7.74 4.25
C GLY A 137 -11.77 6.63 4.52
N ILE A 138 -11.35 5.39 4.37
CA ILE A 138 -12.17 4.18 4.55
C ILE A 138 -11.40 3.18 5.41
N MET A 139 -12.02 2.67 6.48
CA MET A 139 -11.43 1.65 7.34
C MET A 139 -12.42 0.51 7.60
N PHE A 140 -12.12 -0.69 7.11
CA PHE A 140 -12.91 -1.89 7.37
C PHE A 140 -12.10 -2.92 8.15
N VAL A 141 -12.68 -3.42 9.23
CA VAL A 141 -12.02 -4.34 10.16
C VAL A 141 -12.87 -5.60 10.37
N GLY A 142 -12.29 -6.77 10.11
CA GLY A 142 -12.94 -8.06 10.33
C GLY A 142 -14.20 -8.26 9.48
N CYS A 143 -14.27 -7.65 8.30
CA CYS A 143 -15.44 -7.70 7.43
C CYS A 143 -15.32 -8.81 6.39
N ARG A 144 -16.44 -9.40 5.97
CA ARG A 144 -16.49 -10.44 4.94
C ARG A 144 -17.45 -10.08 3.82
N GLY A 145 -17.08 -10.39 2.57
CA GLY A 145 -17.91 -10.08 1.41
C GLY A 145 -17.97 -8.58 1.14
N VAL A 146 -16.81 -7.94 1.02
CA VAL A 146 -16.66 -6.50 0.80
C VAL A 146 -16.57 -6.21 -0.70
N VAL A 147 -17.33 -5.23 -1.17
CA VAL A 147 -17.28 -4.76 -2.56
C VAL A 147 -17.09 -3.25 -2.59
N MET A 148 -16.09 -2.78 -3.37
CA MET A 148 -15.88 -1.35 -3.65
C MET A 148 -15.74 -1.15 -5.16
N THR A 149 -16.55 -0.28 -5.77
CA THR A 149 -16.50 -0.07 -7.23
C THR A 149 -16.71 1.37 -7.66
N ASP A 150 -15.91 1.76 -8.66
CA ASP A 150 -16.08 2.91 -9.55
C ASP A 150 -16.07 4.31 -8.87
N LEU A 151 -15.76 4.38 -7.60
CA LEU A 151 -15.72 5.62 -6.82
C LEU A 151 -14.46 6.45 -7.09
N ARG A 152 -14.59 7.76 -6.91
CA ARG A 152 -13.46 8.69 -6.79
C ARG A 152 -13.17 8.97 -5.33
N LEU A 153 -11.93 8.72 -4.92
CA LEU A 153 -11.48 8.93 -3.54
C LEU A 153 -10.40 10.02 -3.51
N ARG A 154 -10.56 10.99 -2.63
CA ARG A 154 -9.73 12.20 -2.59
C ARG A 154 -9.29 12.55 -1.17
N ASP A 155 -8.04 12.89 -1.02
CA ASP A 155 -7.45 13.69 0.05
C ASP A 155 -7.91 13.36 1.46
N SER A 156 -7.64 12.15 1.91
CA SER A 156 -7.89 11.74 3.30
C SER A 156 -6.85 12.35 4.26
N GLY A 157 -7.15 12.35 5.55
CA GLY A 157 -6.19 12.80 6.57
C GLY A 157 -5.00 11.87 6.73
N MET A 158 -5.13 10.59 6.34
CA MET A 158 -4.12 9.54 6.43
C MET A 158 -4.30 8.55 5.26
N TRP A 159 -4.15 7.24 5.45
CA TRP A 159 -4.40 6.21 4.44
C TRP A 159 -5.80 6.34 3.83
N MET A 160 -5.91 6.21 2.53
CA MET A 160 -7.22 6.34 1.87
C MET A 160 -8.10 5.13 2.14
N ILE A 161 -7.60 3.92 1.93
CA ILE A 161 -8.30 2.68 2.23
C ILE A 161 -7.44 1.81 3.13
N HIS A 162 -7.96 1.41 4.27
CA HIS A 162 -7.35 0.42 5.15
C HIS A 162 -8.31 -0.73 5.40
N LEU A 163 -7.96 -1.90 4.90
CA LEU A 163 -8.67 -3.15 5.16
C LEU A 163 -7.84 -3.98 6.13
N PHE A 164 -8.38 -4.28 7.29
CA PHE A 164 -7.71 -5.11 8.29
C PHE A 164 -8.52 -6.37 8.62
N ASP A 165 -7.90 -7.55 8.53
CA ASP A 165 -8.54 -8.85 8.80
C ASP A 165 -9.84 -9.05 7.99
N CYS A 166 -9.89 -8.55 6.74
CA CYS A 166 -11.05 -8.69 5.87
C CYS A 166 -10.93 -9.91 4.94
N GLU A 167 -12.07 -10.46 4.54
CA GLU A 167 -12.15 -11.69 3.75
C GLU A 167 -13.16 -11.56 2.61
N ASP A 168 -12.89 -12.18 1.46
CA ASP A 168 -13.76 -12.12 0.28
C ASP A 168 -13.97 -10.67 -0.21
N VAL A 169 -12.86 -9.98 -0.50
CA VAL A 169 -12.86 -8.56 -0.88
C VAL A 169 -12.73 -8.40 -2.38
N LYS A 170 -13.54 -7.52 -2.98
CA LYS A 170 -13.45 -7.11 -4.39
C LYS A 170 -13.40 -5.60 -4.50
N ILE A 171 -12.31 -5.10 -5.11
CA ILE A 171 -12.11 -3.67 -5.38
C ILE A 171 -11.91 -3.52 -6.89
N ARG A 172 -12.68 -2.62 -7.53
CA ARG A 172 -12.57 -2.42 -8.97
C ARG A 172 -12.85 -0.98 -9.36
N GLY A 173 -12.08 -0.47 -10.32
CA GLY A 173 -12.39 0.79 -11.01
C GLY A 173 -12.29 2.04 -10.13
N LEU A 174 -11.56 1.99 -9.03
CA LEU A 174 -11.37 3.16 -8.17
C LEU A 174 -10.41 4.16 -8.81
N ASP A 175 -10.71 5.45 -8.68
CA ASP A 175 -9.86 6.57 -9.01
C ASP A 175 -9.45 7.27 -7.70
N ILE A 176 -8.22 7.00 -7.24
CA ILE A 176 -7.67 7.49 -5.97
C ILE A 176 -6.62 8.56 -6.24
N TYR A 177 -6.79 9.71 -5.60
CA TYR A 177 -5.77 10.76 -5.51
C TYR A 177 -5.65 11.20 -4.05
N ASN A 178 -4.48 11.00 -3.44
CA ASN A 178 -4.28 11.20 -2.00
C ASN A 178 -2.92 11.83 -1.71
N HIS A 179 -2.86 13.18 -1.60
CA HIS A 179 -1.60 13.93 -1.62
C HIS A 179 -1.48 15.07 -0.60
N VAL A 180 -2.37 15.19 0.34
CA VAL A 180 -2.44 16.39 1.20
C VAL A 180 -1.66 16.27 2.51
N LYS A 181 -1.29 15.06 2.90
CA LYS A 181 -0.55 14.77 4.15
C LYS A 181 0.47 13.66 3.93
N VAL A 182 1.44 13.57 4.82
CA VAL A 182 2.31 12.37 4.90
C VAL A 182 1.48 11.14 5.26
N ASN A 183 1.89 9.97 4.81
CA ASN A 183 1.14 8.72 4.93
C ASN A 183 -0.23 8.76 4.23
N ASN A 184 -0.30 9.48 3.12
CA ASN A 184 -1.44 9.42 2.23
C ASN A 184 -1.24 8.25 1.26
N ASP A 185 -1.32 7.02 1.80
CA ASP A 185 -1.33 5.77 1.03
C ASP A 185 -2.61 5.65 0.19
N GLY A 186 -2.59 4.84 -0.83
CA GLY A 186 -3.76 4.55 -1.67
C GLY A 186 -4.62 3.44 -1.08
N ILE A 187 -4.17 2.19 -1.19
CA ILE A 187 -4.88 1.01 -0.68
C ILE A 187 -3.94 0.17 0.17
N ASP A 188 -4.31 -0.01 1.44
CA ASP A 188 -3.64 -0.88 2.40
C ASP A 188 -4.49 -2.13 2.66
N ILE A 189 -3.98 -3.29 2.24
CA ILE A 189 -4.58 -4.61 2.43
C ILE A 189 -3.80 -5.31 3.55
N ASP A 190 -4.33 -5.28 4.78
CA ASP A 190 -3.62 -5.70 5.98
C ASP A 190 -4.24 -6.96 6.58
N CYS A 191 -3.46 -8.03 6.70
CA CYS A 191 -3.92 -9.32 7.26
C CYS A 191 -5.15 -9.91 6.55
N CYS A 192 -5.42 -9.51 5.32
CA CYS A 192 -6.62 -9.91 4.57
C CYS A 192 -6.39 -11.19 3.77
N ARG A 193 -7.48 -11.83 3.37
CA ARG A 193 -7.42 -13.03 2.52
C ARG A 193 -8.54 -13.08 1.48
N ARG A 194 -8.26 -13.72 0.33
CA ARG A 194 -9.14 -13.79 -0.85
C ARG A 194 -9.57 -12.40 -1.32
N VAL A 195 -8.57 -11.62 -1.73
CA VAL A 195 -8.74 -10.23 -2.17
C VAL A 195 -8.46 -10.13 -3.66
N VAL A 196 -9.34 -9.46 -4.39
CA VAL A 196 -9.15 -9.12 -5.80
C VAL A 196 -9.22 -7.61 -5.97
N VAL A 197 -8.18 -7.02 -6.58
CA VAL A 197 -8.15 -5.59 -6.96
C VAL A 197 -7.89 -5.48 -8.45
N SER A 198 -8.71 -4.70 -9.17
CA SER A 198 -8.51 -4.49 -10.61
C SER A 198 -8.95 -3.11 -11.10
N ASP A 199 -8.40 -2.72 -12.25
CA ASP A 199 -8.86 -1.56 -13.04
C ASP A 199 -8.77 -0.22 -12.28
N CYS A 200 -7.85 -0.10 -11.31
CA CYS A 200 -7.74 1.09 -10.48
C CYS A 200 -6.69 2.08 -11.01
N LEU A 201 -6.98 3.37 -10.84
CA LEU A 201 -6.03 4.47 -11.02
C LEU A 201 -5.69 5.01 -9.63
N ILE A 202 -4.43 4.93 -9.22
CA ILE A 202 -3.98 5.35 -7.89
C ILE A 202 -2.81 6.31 -8.02
N ASP A 203 -2.92 7.47 -7.39
CA ASP A 203 -1.84 8.44 -7.27
C ASP A 203 -1.77 8.92 -5.81
N SER A 204 -0.68 8.60 -5.11
CA SER A 204 -0.55 8.75 -3.66
C SER A 204 0.76 9.43 -3.24
N ASP A 205 0.74 10.13 -2.11
CA ASP A 205 1.95 10.72 -1.51
C ASP A 205 2.85 9.67 -0.84
N ASP A 206 2.24 8.62 -0.29
CA ASP A 206 2.96 7.46 0.25
C ASP A 206 2.70 6.23 -0.65
N ASP A 207 2.64 5.03 -0.14
CA ASP A 207 2.52 3.79 -0.92
C ASP A 207 1.21 3.73 -1.72
N ALA A 208 1.25 3.40 -3.01
CA ALA A 208 0.03 3.37 -3.82
C ALA A 208 -0.80 2.11 -3.57
N MET A 209 -0.19 0.94 -3.70
CA MET A 209 -0.78 -0.37 -3.43
C MET A 209 0.09 -1.09 -2.41
N CYS A 210 -0.40 -1.22 -1.20
CA CYS A 210 0.36 -1.78 -0.08
C CYS A 210 -0.34 -2.99 0.53
N LEU A 211 0.38 -4.11 0.60
CA LEU A 211 -0.03 -5.26 1.39
C LEU A 211 0.73 -5.23 2.71
N LYS A 212 0.02 -5.41 3.82
CA LYS A 212 0.57 -5.44 5.17
C LYS A 212 0.17 -6.70 5.90
N SER A 213 0.94 -7.05 6.89
CA SER A 213 0.60 -8.07 7.88
C SER A 213 1.05 -7.56 9.24
N SER A 214 0.30 -6.58 9.74
CA SER A 214 0.61 -5.88 11.01
C SER A 214 0.26 -6.70 12.24
N GLY A 215 -0.54 -7.75 12.09
CA GLY A 215 -0.88 -8.72 13.12
C GLY A 215 -0.37 -10.13 12.81
N ASP A 216 -0.81 -11.10 13.60
CA ASP A 216 -0.40 -12.52 13.49
C ASP A 216 -0.95 -13.24 12.24
N LEU A 217 -1.93 -12.65 11.55
CA LEU A 217 -2.55 -13.26 10.39
C LEU A 217 -1.73 -12.97 9.14
N ILE A 218 -1.58 -14.01 8.31
CA ILE A 218 -0.95 -13.88 6.99
C ILE A 218 -1.90 -13.11 6.06
N CYS A 219 -1.35 -12.16 5.30
CA CYS A 219 -2.03 -11.58 4.15
C CYS A 219 -1.88 -12.55 2.97
N GLU A 220 -2.96 -13.18 2.54
CA GLU A 220 -2.85 -14.27 1.57
C GLU A 220 -3.98 -14.32 0.53
N ASP A 221 -3.72 -15.05 -0.56
CA ASP A 221 -4.67 -15.24 -1.66
C ASP A 221 -5.13 -13.89 -2.26
N VAL A 222 -4.15 -13.03 -2.61
CA VAL A 222 -4.40 -11.70 -3.16
C VAL A 222 -4.05 -11.65 -4.64
N SER A 223 -4.96 -11.16 -5.46
CA SER A 223 -4.77 -10.91 -6.89
C SER A 223 -4.98 -9.43 -7.22
N ILE A 224 -3.97 -8.79 -7.81
CA ILE A 224 -4.01 -7.38 -8.24
C ILE A 224 -3.68 -7.33 -9.73
N THR A 225 -4.51 -6.64 -10.53
CA THR A 225 -4.27 -6.59 -11.98
C THR A 225 -4.80 -5.33 -12.63
N ASN A 226 -4.23 -4.99 -13.79
CA ASN A 226 -4.73 -3.91 -14.67
C ASN A 226 -4.86 -2.54 -13.98
N CYS A 227 -3.85 -2.17 -13.16
CA CYS A 227 -3.84 -0.91 -12.42
C CYS A 227 -2.75 0.05 -12.94
N VAL A 228 -3.01 1.35 -12.86
CA VAL A 228 -2.00 2.39 -13.00
C VAL A 228 -1.68 2.93 -11.61
N LEU A 229 -0.44 2.75 -11.19
CA LEU A 229 0.02 3.03 -9.84
C LEU A 229 1.07 4.16 -9.88
N SER A 230 0.74 5.29 -9.31
CA SER A 230 1.63 6.42 -9.14
C SER A 230 1.85 6.68 -7.65
N SER A 231 3.09 6.94 -7.26
CA SER A 231 3.42 7.14 -5.86
C SER A 231 4.64 8.05 -5.72
N ARG A 232 4.70 8.80 -4.63
CA ARG A 232 5.94 9.45 -4.19
C ARG A 232 6.84 8.52 -3.37
N CYS A 233 6.29 7.41 -2.86
CA CYS A 233 7.00 6.43 -2.07
C CYS A 233 7.17 5.11 -2.85
N ASN A 234 6.34 4.11 -2.63
CA ASN A 234 6.44 2.85 -3.35
C ASN A 234 5.14 2.57 -4.12
N ALA A 235 5.26 2.19 -5.38
CA ALA A 235 4.07 1.93 -6.19
C ALA A 235 3.41 0.59 -5.82
N ILE A 236 4.19 -0.49 -5.75
CA ILE A 236 3.77 -1.81 -5.30
C ILE A 236 4.60 -2.16 -4.07
N LYS A 237 3.94 -2.40 -2.93
CA LYS A 237 4.64 -2.72 -1.68
C LYS A 237 4.02 -3.89 -0.93
N LEU A 238 4.87 -4.80 -0.47
CA LEU A 238 4.57 -5.78 0.56
C LEU A 238 5.39 -5.41 1.81
N GLY A 239 4.71 -5.20 2.94
CA GLY A 239 5.35 -4.71 4.17
C GLY A 239 5.16 -3.18 4.33
N THR A 240 5.91 -2.47 5.13
CA THR A 240 6.97 -2.94 6.05
C THR A 240 6.44 -3.88 7.13
N ASP A 241 5.19 -3.66 7.61
CA ASP A 241 4.56 -4.50 8.60
C ASP A 241 4.37 -5.91 8.04
N SER A 242 5.10 -6.87 8.63
CA SER A 242 5.25 -8.23 8.10
C SER A 242 5.35 -9.28 9.22
N VAL A 243 4.48 -9.16 10.23
CA VAL A 243 4.47 -10.04 11.41
C VAL A 243 3.99 -11.46 11.07
N GLY A 244 2.80 -11.60 10.50
CA GLY A 244 2.29 -12.87 9.97
C GLY A 244 2.87 -13.21 8.59
N GLY A 245 3.07 -12.19 7.77
CA GLY A 245 3.70 -12.30 6.45
C GLY A 245 2.73 -12.36 5.28
N PHE A 246 3.22 -12.87 4.14
CA PHE A 246 2.55 -12.84 2.84
C PHE A 246 2.64 -14.19 2.14
N ARG A 247 1.53 -14.65 1.54
CA ARG A 247 1.48 -15.91 0.81
C ARG A 247 0.52 -15.86 -0.37
N ASN A 248 0.84 -16.55 -1.47
CA ASN A 248 -0.04 -16.67 -2.63
C ASN A 248 -0.47 -15.30 -3.18
N ILE A 249 0.49 -14.45 -3.52
CA ILE A 249 0.23 -13.11 -4.02
C ILE A 249 0.52 -13.08 -5.53
N SER A 250 -0.42 -12.62 -6.32
CA SER A 250 -0.26 -12.39 -7.76
C SER A 250 -0.54 -10.94 -8.11
N ILE A 251 0.44 -10.27 -8.75
CA ILE A 251 0.30 -8.87 -9.22
C ILE A 251 0.71 -8.84 -10.69
N SER A 252 -0.17 -8.35 -11.56
CA SER A 252 0.11 -8.39 -12.99
C SER A 252 -0.52 -7.27 -13.80
N HIS A 253 0.02 -7.04 -15.03
CA HIS A 253 -0.53 -6.10 -16.00
C HIS A 253 -0.71 -4.68 -15.42
N CYS A 254 0.29 -4.20 -14.68
CA CYS A 254 0.24 -2.87 -14.07
C CYS A 254 1.28 -1.92 -14.69
N VAL A 255 0.96 -0.64 -14.67
CA VAL A 255 1.87 0.44 -15.06
C VAL A 255 2.23 1.24 -13.82
N VAL A 256 3.53 1.38 -13.55
CA VAL A 256 4.08 2.14 -12.44
C VAL A 256 4.70 3.43 -12.95
N THR A 257 4.32 4.55 -12.35
CA THR A 257 4.89 5.87 -12.65
C THR A 257 5.10 6.69 -11.37
N PRO A 258 6.01 7.68 -11.36
CA PRO A 258 6.05 8.66 -10.28
C PRO A 258 4.73 9.41 -10.16
N SER A 259 4.41 9.89 -8.97
CA SER A 259 3.27 10.77 -8.76
C SER A 259 3.34 12.02 -9.66
N ARG A 260 2.19 12.44 -10.16
CA ARG A 260 2.05 13.65 -10.98
C ARG A 260 2.21 14.93 -10.20
N THR A 261 2.00 14.89 -8.88
CA THR A 261 2.00 16.07 -8.02
C THR A 261 3.00 15.89 -6.89
N CYS A 262 3.87 16.89 -6.74
CA CYS A 262 4.83 16.98 -5.65
C CYS A 262 4.52 18.24 -4.84
N HIS A 263 4.04 18.10 -3.60
CA HIS A 263 3.71 19.22 -2.72
C HIS A 263 4.89 19.70 -1.85
N GLU A 264 5.91 18.87 -1.68
CA GLU A 264 7.12 19.24 -0.95
C GLU A 264 8.35 19.07 -1.84
N PRO A 265 9.41 19.85 -1.62
CA PRO A 265 10.67 19.60 -2.31
C PRO A 265 11.14 18.18 -1.98
N PRO A 266 11.70 17.46 -2.96
CA PRO A 266 12.13 16.08 -2.79
C PRO A 266 13.07 15.97 -1.59
N LYS A 267 12.76 15.05 -0.69
CA LYS A 267 13.48 14.89 0.59
C LYS A 267 14.95 14.56 0.43
N ILE A 268 15.49 14.29 -0.71
CA ILE A 268 16.92 14.19 -1.03
C ILE A 268 17.09 14.23 -2.56
N GLY A 269 17.44 15.38 -3.10
CA GLY A 269 18.16 15.57 -4.36
C GLY A 269 17.66 14.81 -5.61
N ALA A 270 16.36 14.63 -5.80
CA ALA A 270 15.85 13.95 -6.96
C ALA A 270 14.61 14.62 -7.53
N GLU A 271 14.66 14.78 -8.82
CA GLU A 271 13.59 15.36 -9.64
C GLU A 271 12.36 14.47 -9.78
N ARG A 272 12.42 13.20 -9.29
CA ARG A 272 11.35 12.21 -9.40
C ARG A 272 11.23 11.42 -8.10
N ASP A 273 10.04 11.29 -7.57
CA ASP A 273 9.80 10.94 -6.17
C ASP A 273 9.48 9.47 -5.89
N CYS A 274 9.24 8.63 -6.86
CA CYS A 274 8.94 7.22 -6.61
C CYS A 274 10.19 6.45 -6.13
N TRP A 275 10.21 6.05 -4.85
CA TRP A 275 11.34 5.33 -4.26
C TRP A 275 11.54 3.96 -4.89
N SER A 276 10.47 3.16 -4.95
CA SER A 276 10.54 1.83 -5.54
C SER A 276 9.33 1.54 -6.41
N GLY A 277 9.58 0.90 -7.55
CA GLY A 277 8.52 0.34 -8.38
C GLY A 277 7.89 -0.87 -7.72
N ILE A 278 8.73 -1.83 -7.33
CA ILE A 278 8.36 -3.05 -6.58
C ILE A 278 9.21 -3.09 -5.32
N CYS A 279 8.54 -3.06 -4.16
CA CYS A 279 9.16 -3.07 -2.82
C CYS A 279 8.61 -4.24 -2.00
N LEU A 280 9.41 -5.30 -1.81
CA LEU A 280 9.01 -6.49 -1.06
C LEU A 280 9.84 -6.58 0.22
N CYS A 281 9.22 -6.30 1.38
CA CYS A 281 9.89 -6.25 2.67
C CYS A 281 9.27 -7.23 3.66
N CYS A 282 10.05 -8.24 4.08
CA CYS A 282 9.70 -9.14 5.17
C CYS A 282 10.70 -8.92 6.30
N VAL A 283 10.34 -8.14 7.31
CA VAL A 283 11.31 -7.61 8.28
C VAL A 283 10.88 -7.71 9.76
N ASP A 284 9.64 -8.17 10.02
CA ASP A 284 9.09 -8.24 11.38
C ASP A 284 8.85 -9.68 11.86
N GLY A 285 9.55 -10.64 11.29
CA GLY A 285 9.52 -12.03 11.74
C GLY A 285 8.52 -12.94 11.03
N GLY A 286 7.73 -12.42 10.10
CA GLY A 286 6.80 -13.21 9.30
C GLY A 286 7.45 -13.95 8.13
N VAL A 287 6.61 -14.47 7.25
CA VAL A 287 7.03 -15.20 6.06
C VAL A 287 6.65 -14.45 4.79
N MET A 288 7.42 -14.64 3.71
CA MET A 288 7.01 -14.21 2.38
C MET A 288 7.27 -15.37 1.42
N GLU A 289 6.21 -15.93 0.84
CA GLU A 289 6.34 -17.05 -0.08
C GLU A 289 5.27 -17.06 -1.17
N SER A 290 5.60 -17.65 -2.31
CA SER A 290 4.67 -17.78 -3.44
C SER A 290 4.13 -16.43 -3.92
N VAL A 291 5.07 -15.50 -4.21
CA VAL A 291 4.76 -14.18 -4.75
C VAL A 291 5.12 -14.17 -6.23
N HIS A 292 4.18 -13.89 -7.09
CA HIS A 292 4.36 -13.77 -8.53
C HIS A 292 3.97 -12.38 -9.02
N ILE A 293 4.92 -11.65 -9.58
CA ILE A 293 4.70 -10.31 -10.16
C ILE A 293 5.11 -10.36 -11.63
N SER A 294 4.17 -10.07 -12.52
CA SER A 294 4.42 -10.19 -13.97
C SER A 294 3.81 -9.07 -14.79
N ASP A 295 4.38 -8.87 -15.98
CA ASP A 295 3.85 -7.93 -16.97
C ASP A 295 3.72 -6.50 -16.41
N ILE A 296 4.82 -6.00 -15.81
CA ILE A 296 4.87 -4.67 -15.20
C ILE A 296 5.73 -3.72 -16.05
N LEU A 297 5.19 -2.57 -16.37
CA LEU A 297 5.95 -1.45 -16.90
C LEU A 297 6.24 -0.46 -15.79
N ILE A 298 7.52 -0.15 -15.58
CA ILE A 298 7.98 0.78 -14.52
C ILE A 298 8.69 1.96 -15.17
N ARG A 299 8.33 3.18 -14.81
CA ARG A 299 8.97 4.38 -15.30
C ARG A 299 9.33 5.34 -14.14
N GLY A 300 10.56 5.83 -14.15
CA GLY A 300 10.98 6.95 -13.32
C GLY A 300 11.04 6.66 -11.83
N THR A 301 11.37 5.44 -11.42
CA THR A 301 11.57 5.05 -10.02
C THR A 301 13.05 5.09 -9.64
N ARG A 302 13.36 5.44 -8.39
CA ARG A 302 14.76 5.48 -7.91
C ARG A 302 15.39 4.11 -7.82
N SER A 303 14.60 3.10 -7.42
CA SER A 303 14.98 1.68 -7.37
C SER A 303 13.84 0.88 -7.98
N PRO A 304 13.96 0.36 -9.20
CA PRO A 304 12.90 -0.41 -9.83
C PRO A 304 12.43 -1.60 -8.99
N ILE A 305 13.38 -2.35 -8.40
CA ILE A 305 13.11 -3.54 -7.60
C ILE A 305 13.90 -3.45 -6.30
N TYR A 306 13.20 -3.55 -5.17
CA TYR A 306 13.78 -3.59 -3.83
C TYR A 306 13.16 -4.75 -3.04
N ILE A 307 13.94 -5.81 -2.78
CA ILE A 307 13.50 -6.97 -2.00
C ILE A 307 14.40 -7.10 -0.78
N ARG A 308 13.78 -7.13 0.42
CA ARG A 308 14.48 -7.15 1.68
C ARG A 308 13.89 -8.15 2.67
N LEU A 309 14.72 -9.10 3.11
CA LEU A 309 14.51 -9.87 4.32
C LEU A 309 15.43 -9.31 5.41
N ALA A 310 14.89 -8.95 6.58
CA ALA A 310 15.65 -8.39 7.69
C ALA A 310 15.01 -8.72 9.04
N ALA A 311 15.54 -8.19 10.13
CA ALA A 311 15.12 -8.47 11.49
C ALA A 311 14.83 -7.16 12.24
N ARG A 312 13.95 -6.31 11.68
CA ARG A 312 13.53 -5.08 12.34
C ARG A 312 12.83 -5.37 13.65
N ASN A 313 11.90 -6.31 13.68
CA ASN A 313 11.19 -6.86 14.85
C ASN A 313 10.78 -5.82 15.91
N THR A 314 10.66 -4.55 15.54
CA THR A 314 10.52 -3.42 16.45
C THR A 314 9.22 -3.42 17.23
N ARG A 315 8.23 -4.16 16.75
CA ARG A 315 6.88 -4.11 17.33
C ARG A 315 6.56 -5.22 18.29
N HIS A 316 7.34 -6.30 18.32
CA HIS A 316 6.97 -7.46 19.11
C HIS A 316 8.00 -7.94 20.12
N GLY A 317 9.28 -7.60 20.00
CA GLY A 317 10.32 -8.10 20.93
C GLY A 317 10.26 -9.61 21.19
N SER A 318 9.54 -10.38 20.38
CA SER A 318 9.12 -11.75 20.59
C SER A 318 9.43 -12.63 19.39
N ALA A 319 9.37 -13.93 19.61
CA ALA A 319 9.58 -14.95 18.58
C ALA A 319 8.66 -14.74 17.38
N PRO A 320 9.08 -15.21 16.18
CA PRO A 320 8.26 -15.14 14.98
C PRO A 320 6.83 -15.63 15.22
N ALA A 321 5.84 -14.90 14.75
CA ALA A 321 4.43 -15.25 14.89
C ALA A 321 4.08 -16.59 14.17
N VAL A 322 4.87 -16.94 13.15
CA VAL A 322 4.72 -18.18 12.39
C VAL A 322 5.82 -19.17 12.80
N PRO A 323 5.49 -20.39 13.26
CA PRO A 323 6.50 -21.41 13.54
C PRO A 323 7.39 -21.67 12.32
N GLY A 324 8.70 -21.55 12.50
CA GLY A 324 9.67 -21.59 11.40
C GLY A 324 9.65 -20.36 10.49
N GLY A 325 9.04 -19.26 10.93
CA GLY A 325 8.91 -18.01 10.20
C GLY A 325 10.22 -17.24 10.03
N ASN A 326 10.10 -16.01 9.54
CA ASN A 326 11.20 -15.15 9.12
C ASN A 326 11.99 -15.72 7.93
N TYR A 327 11.29 -15.99 6.85
CA TYR A 327 11.90 -16.36 5.58
C TYR A 327 11.22 -15.65 4.40
N THR A 328 11.97 -15.52 3.33
CA THR A 328 11.49 -15.02 2.04
C THR A 328 11.95 -15.98 0.95
N ARG A 329 10.99 -16.60 0.24
CA ARG A 329 11.28 -17.61 -0.78
C ARG A 329 10.22 -17.73 -1.87
N ASN A 330 10.61 -18.37 -2.99
CA ASN A 330 9.70 -18.68 -4.10
C ASN A 330 9.02 -17.42 -4.65
N ILE A 331 9.83 -16.43 -5.02
CA ILE A 331 9.37 -15.19 -5.64
C ILE A 331 9.73 -15.22 -7.12
N VAL A 332 8.78 -14.93 -7.97
CA VAL A 332 8.97 -14.82 -9.42
C VAL A 332 8.63 -13.40 -9.87
N LEU A 333 9.60 -12.76 -10.53
CA LEU A 333 9.43 -11.48 -11.22
C LEU A 333 9.59 -11.74 -12.71
N GLU A 334 8.57 -11.52 -13.51
CA GLU A 334 8.54 -11.91 -14.92
C GLU A 334 8.00 -10.82 -15.84
N ASN A 335 8.60 -10.68 -17.02
CA ASN A 335 8.17 -9.70 -18.05
C ASN A 335 8.12 -8.27 -17.46
N ILE A 336 9.19 -7.82 -16.85
CA ILE A 336 9.27 -6.49 -16.24
C ILE A 336 10.19 -5.61 -17.08
N THR A 337 9.70 -4.45 -17.47
CA THR A 337 10.50 -3.41 -18.11
C THR A 337 10.51 -2.17 -17.25
N ALA A 338 11.70 -1.74 -16.83
CA ALA A 338 11.91 -0.52 -16.07
C ALA A 338 12.80 0.44 -16.85
N VAL A 339 12.28 1.64 -17.12
CA VAL A 339 12.99 2.71 -17.83
C VAL A 339 13.05 3.98 -17.01
N GLU A 340 13.95 4.88 -17.36
CA GLU A 340 14.16 6.13 -16.63
C GLU A 340 14.40 5.87 -15.13
N GLY A 341 15.11 4.80 -14.80
CA GLY A 341 15.44 4.45 -13.42
C GLY A 341 16.36 5.49 -12.76
N GLY A 342 16.38 5.50 -11.43
CA GLY A 342 17.28 6.34 -10.65
C GLY A 342 18.65 5.70 -10.43
N VAL A 343 19.54 6.43 -9.76
CA VAL A 343 20.94 6.04 -9.54
C VAL A 343 21.14 4.94 -8.51
N PHE A 344 20.12 4.62 -7.69
CA PHE A 344 20.30 3.66 -6.61
C PHE A 344 20.55 2.24 -7.12
N GLY A 345 19.87 1.84 -8.19
CA GLY A 345 19.87 0.47 -8.68
C GLY A 345 18.82 -0.40 -7.97
N SER A 346 18.72 -1.66 -8.39
CA SER A 346 17.84 -2.65 -7.76
C SER A 346 18.58 -3.54 -6.77
N SER A 347 17.87 -4.10 -5.78
CA SER A 347 18.50 -5.01 -4.81
C SER A 347 17.62 -6.15 -4.35
N ILE A 348 18.25 -7.30 -4.05
CA ILE A 348 17.63 -8.46 -3.39
C ILE A 348 18.57 -8.86 -2.26
N THR A 349 18.16 -8.65 -1.01
CA THR A 349 19.06 -8.75 0.13
C THR A 349 18.43 -9.45 1.32
N GLY A 350 19.10 -10.48 1.82
CA GLY A 350 18.83 -11.15 3.09
C GLY A 350 19.82 -10.79 4.19
N LEU A 351 19.90 -11.65 5.21
CA LEU A 351 20.88 -11.61 6.29
C LEU A 351 21.78 -12.85 6.23
N PRO A 352 22.98 -12.82 6.79
CA PRO A 352 23.87 -13.98 6.80
C PRO A 352 23.21 -15.25 7.35
N GLU A 353 22.44 -15.12 8.41
CA GLU A 353 21.71 -16.20 9.08
C GLU A 353 20.31 -16.48 8.49
N LEU A 354 19.82 -15.57 7.65
CA LEU A 354 18.50 -15.63 7.01
C LEU A 354 18.61 -15.22 5.53
N PRO A 355 19.18 -16.06 4.67
CA PRO A 355 19.30 -15.76 3.24
C PRO A 355 17.91 -15.78 2.56
N ILE A 356 17.74 -14.92 1.58
CA ILE A 356 16.58 -15.00 0.67
C ILE A 356 16.77 -16.20 -0.26
N GLN A 357 15.72 -16.96 -0.53
CA GLN A 357 15.80 -18.21 -1.27
C GLN A 357 14.85 -18.31 -2.45
N GLY A 358 15.28 -18.92 -3.55
CA GLY A 358 14.40 -19.28 -4.65
C GLY A 358 13.77 -18.08 -5.35
N ILE A 359 14.58 -17.11 -5.76
CA ILE A 359 14.11 -15.94 -6.52
C ILE A 359 14.41 -16.14 -8.01
N THR A 360 13.40 -15.97 -8.85
CA THR A 360 13.53 -15.99 -10.30
C THR A 360 13.20 -14.63 -10.90
N LEU A 361 14.13 -14.06 -11.65
CA LEU A 361 13.91 -12.96 -12.56
C LEU A 361 13.92 -13.50 -13.99
N ARG A 362 12.81 -13.33 -14.73
CA ARG A 362 12.68 -13.82 -16.11
C ARG A 362 12.19 -12.70 -17.03
N ASN A 363 12.86 -12.51 -18.18
CA ASN A 363 12.51 -11.45 -19.12
C ASN A 363 12.42 -10.07 -18.42
N VAL A 364 13.48 -9.68 -17.72
CA VAL A 364 13.53 -8.42 -16.96
C VAL A 364 14.53 -7.47 -17.59
N GLU A 365 14.09 -6.28 -17.94
CA GLU A 365 14.95 -5.21 -18.45
C GLU A 365 14.93 -4.02 -17.49
N LEU A 366 16.11 -3.62 -16.98
CA LEU A 366 16.27 -2.51 -16.06
C LEU A 366 17.24 -1.49 -16.67
N GLN A 367 16.74 -0.26 -16.90
CA GLN A 367 17.54 0.85 -17.39
C GLN A 367 17.74 1.88 -16.28
N GLY A 368 18.99 2.25 -16.04
CA GLY A 368 19.38 3.33 -15.14
C GLY A 368 20.04 4.49 -15.87
N PRO A 369 20.26 5.64 -15.23
CA PRO A 369 20.89 6.81 -15.87
C PRO A 369 22.40 6.63 -16.12
N GLY A 370 23.06 5.76 -15.35
CA GLY A 370 24.52 5.68 -15.34
C GLY A 370 25.17 6.91 -14.70
N GLY A 371 26.44 7.20 -15.07
CA GLY A 371 27.14 8.40 -14.66
C GLY A 371 27.79 8.35 -13.27
N ILE A 372 27.74 7.22 -12.59
CA ILE A 372 28.33 7.04 -11.26
C ILE A 372 29.84 6.75 -11.40
N SER A 373 30.65 7.44 -10.60
CA SER A 373 32.11 7.27 -10.53
C SER A 373 32.50 6.27 -9.43
N SER A 374 33.71 5.73 -9.50
CA SER A 374 34.19 4.69 -8.56
C SER A 374 34.30 5.12 -7.09
N GLY A 375 34.22 6.42 -6.81
CA GLY A 375 34.24 6.97 -5.44
C GLY A 375 32.85 7.28 -4.87
N ASP A 376 31.78 7.10 -5.64
CA ASP A 376 30.44 7.57 -5.29
C ASP A 376 29.55 6.49 -4.66
N PHE A 377 30.09 5.32 -4.39
CA PHE A 377 29.37 4.21 -3.77
C PHE A 377 30.25 3.36 -2.85
N GLU A 378 29.64 2.75 -1.85
CA GLU A 378 30.32 1.78 -0.98
C GLU A 378 30.33 0.40 -1.66
N PRO A 379 31.51 -0.26 -1.83
CA PRO A 379 31.59 -1.59 -2.44
C PRO A 379 30.75 -2.66 -1.73
N VAL A 380 30.63 -2.56 -0.41
CA VAL A 380 29.77 -3.41 0.41
C VAL A 380 29.01 -2.53 1.41
N PRO A 381 27.78 -2.14 1.12
CA PRO A 381 26.97 -1.31 2.01
C PRO A 381 26.78 -1.97 3.39
N ALA A 382 26.55 -1.18 4.45
CA ALA A 382 26.26 -1.69 5.78
C ALA A 382 25.06 -2.66 5.78
N LEU A 383 25.03 -3.64 6.68
CA LEU A 383 23.96 -4.66 6.70
C LEU A 383 22.61 -4.07 7.12
N GLU A 384 22.58 -3.20 8.11
CA GLU A 384 21.41 -2.48 8.62
C GLU A 384 20.18 -3.40 8.87
N SER A 385 20.39 -4.49 9.60
CA SER A 385 19.39 -5.55 9.80
C SER A 385 18.13 -5.10 10.55
N GLU A 386 18.24 -4.09 11.40
CA GLU A 386 17.16 -3.62 12.29
C GLU A 386 16.53 -2.29 11.84
N CYS A 387 17.04 -1.70 10.76
CA CYS A 387 16.57 -0.41 10.28
C CYS A 387 15.28 -0.53 9.46
N TYR A 388 14.54 0.60 9.37
CA TYR A 388 13.41 0.70 8.45
C TYR A 388 13.88 0.43 7.02
N PRO A 389 13.33 -0.57 6.31
CA PRO A 389 13.78 -0.94 4.98
C PRO A 389 13.27 0.05 3.93
N GLN A 390 14.20 0.74 3.31
CA GLN A 390 13.92 1.68 2.24
C GLN A 390 15.09 1.70 1.26
N ALA A 391 14.83 1.75 -0.04
CA ALA A 391 15.88 1.70 -1.06
C ALA A 391 16.93 2.81 -0.92
N SER A 392 16.53 3.98 -0.42
CA SER A 392 17.44 5.11 -0.17
C SER A 392 18.42 4.90 0.99
N ARG A 393 18.22 3.87 1.80
CA ARG A 393 19.01 3.65 3.02
C ARG A 393 20.50 3.50 2.75
N TRP A 394 20.82 2.79 1.68
CA TRP A 394 22.22 2.58 1.25
C TRP A 394 22.71 3.62 0.24
N GLY A 395 21.85 4.53 -0.20
CA GLY A 395 22.20 5.47 -1.27
C GLY A 395 22.48 4.75 -2.59
N VAL A 396 23.59 5.12 -3.24
CA VAL A 396 24.02 4.50 -4.50
C VAL A 396 24.60 3.12 -4.22
N LEU A 397 23.96 2.09 -4.78
CA LEU A 397 24.44 0.71 -4.66
C LEU A 397 25.69 0.45 -5.52
N PRO A 398 26.49 -0.60 -5.18
CA PRO A 398 27.69 -0.96 -5.95
C PRO A 398 27.42 -1.57 -7.33
N ALA A 399 26.15 -1.86 -7.65
CA ALA A 399 25.71 -2.35 -8.95
C ALA A 399 24.87 -1.30 -9.69
N SER A 400 25.08 -1.12 -10.97
CA SER A 400 24.23 -0.24 -11.80
C SER A 400 22.85 -0.85 -12.08
N GLY A 401 22.76 -2.19 -12.12
CA GLY A 401 21.52 -2.94 -12.35
C GLY A 401 21.00 -3.62 -11.10
N LEU A 402 21.66 -4.69 -10.62
CA LEU A 402 21.18 -5.52 -9.53
C LEU A 402 22.28 -5.85 -8.51
N PHE A 403 22.00 -5.58 -7.24
CA PHE A 403 22.80 -5.97 -6.09
C PHE A 403 22.15 -7.14 -5.36
N LEU A 404 22.85 -8.29 -5.29
CA LEU A 404 22.44 -9.49 -4.58
C LEU A 404 23.31 -9.67 -3.34
N ARG A 405 22.68 -9.93 -2.17
CA ARG A 405 23.41 -10.17 -0.94
C ARG A 405 22.68 -11.15 -0.02
N HIS A 406 23.42 -12.11 0.53
CA HIS A 406 22.88 -13.18 1.39
C HIS A 406 21.66 -13.83 0.76
N ALA A 407 21.86 -14.46 -0.40
CA ALA A 407 20.82 -15.05 -1.21
C ALA A 407 21.21 -16.41 -1.73
N GLU A 408 20.25 -17.32 -1.89
CA GLU A 408 20.45 -18.68 -2.35
C GLU A 408 19.44 -19.05 -3.43
N GLN A 409 19.82 -19.91 -4.38
CA GLN A 409 18.93 -20.41 -5.44
C GLN A 409 18.34 -19.25 -6.26
N ILE A 410 19.19 -18.38 -6.77
CA ILE A 410 18.80 -17.23 -7.59
C ILE A 410 18.90 -17.61 -9.06
N ARG A 411 17.84 -17.29 -9.81
CA ARG A 411 17.74 -17.58 -11.24
C ARG A 411 17.54 -16.30 -12.03
N LEU A 412 18.46 -15.99 -12.96
CA LEU A 412 18.39 -14.85 -13.86
C LEU A 412 18.26 -15.35 -15.30
N GLU A 413 17.04 -15.33 -15.85
CA GLU A 413 16.72 -15.82 -17.20
C GLU A 413 16.36 -14.65 -18.12
N ASN A 414 17.17 -14.39 -19.14
CA ASN A 414 16.95 -13.26 -20.07
C ASN A 414 16.81 -11.92 -19.30
N VAL A 415 17.74 -11.63 -18.41
CA VAL A 415 17.80 -10.37 -17.66
C VAL A 415 18.80 -9.44 -18.32
N ARG A 416 18.44 -8.19 -18.49
CA ARG A 416 19.25 -7.17 -19.14
C ARG A 416 19.34 -5.91 -18.28
N PHE A 417 20.56 -5.42 -18.11
CA PHE A 417 20.84 -4.15 -17.44
C PHE A 417 21.45 -3.17 -18.44
N THR A 418 20.92 -1.96 -18.49
CA THR A 418 21.43 -0.91 -19.39
C THR A 418 21.56 0.41 -18.65
N THR A 419 22.47 1.26 -19.10
CA THR A 419 22.65 2.62 -18.59
C THR A 419 22.65 3.61 -19.75
N GLU A 420 22.04 4.79 -19.54
CA GLU A 420 22.00 5.85 -20.55
C GLU A 420 23.36 6.46 -20.82
N THR A 421 24.20 6.55 -19.77
CA THR A 421 25.58 7.02 -19.83
C THR A 421 26.52 5.99 -19.24
N PRO A 422 27.84 6.01 -19.56
CA PRO A 422 28.82 5.12 -18.94
C PRO A 422 28.75 5.20 -17.41
N ASP A 423 28.86 4.02 -16.76
CA ASP A 423 28.82 3.88 -15.29
C ASP A 423 30.03 3.06 -14.83
N ALA A 424 30.66 3.47 -13.74
CA ALA A 424 31.80 2.76 -13.18
C ALA A 424 31.42 1.47 -12.44
N ARG A 425 30.15 1.30 -12.10
CA ARG A 425 29.63 0.12 -11.42
C ARG A 425 29.39 -1.02 -12.42
N PRO A 426 29.70 -2.27 -12.06
CA PRO A 426 29.25 -3.40 -12.86
C PRO A 426 27.72 -3.54 -12.84
N PRO A 427 27.11 -4.17 -13.85
CA PRO A 427 25.67 -4.36 -13.91
C PRO A 427 25.13 -5.27 -12.81
N LEU A 428 25.90 -6.26 -12.35
CA LEU A 428 25.55 -7.20 -11.29
C LEU A 428 26.66 -7.27 -10.26
N VAL A 429 26.31 -7.19 -8.97
CA VAL A 429 27.21 -7.43 -7.84
C VAL A 429 26.61 -8.45 -6.90
N CYS A 430 27.38 -9.46 -6.52
CA CYS A 430 26.97 -10.54 -5.62
C CYS A 430 27.85 -10.59 -4.39
N VAL A 431 27.26 -10.62 -3.20
CA VAL A 431 27.95 -10.76 -1.91
C VAL A 431 27.30 -11.90 -1.13
N ASP A 432 28.01 -12.98 -0.88
CA ASP A 432 27.50 -14.18 -0.21
C ASP A 432 26.20 -14.70 -0.88
N VAL A 433 26.34 -15.06 -2.16
CA VAL A 433 25.26 -15.64 -2.97
C VAL A 433 25.65 -17.06 -3.36
N LYS A 434 24.73 -18.02 -3.12
CA LYS A 434 24.90 -19.43 -3.46
C LYS A 434 23.89 -19.84 -4.53
N ASP A 435 24.26 -20.81 -5.34
CA ASP A 435 23.41 -21.39 -6.39
C ASP A 435 22.79 -20.31 -7.30
N LEU A 436 23.65 -19.45 -7.86
CA LEU A 436 23.26 -18.45 -8.86
C LEU A 436 23.31 -19.08 -10.26
N GLU A 437 22.13 -19.19 -10.89
CA GLU A 437 22.01 -19.60 -12.28
C GLU A 437 21.76 -18.37 -13.17
N THR A 438 22.60 -18.18 -14.19
CA THR A 438 22.43 -17.10 -15.17
C THR A 438 22.33 -17.69 -16.57
N ALA A 439 21.19 -17.46 -17.24
CA ALA A 439 20.99 -17.70 -18.67
C ALA A 439 20.81 -16.36 -19.41
N SER A 440 21.65 -15.39 -19.07
CA SER A 440 21.56 -14.01 -19.55
C SER A 440 22.92 -13.54 -20.04
N ASN A 441 22.92 -12.75 -21.08
CA ASN A 441 24.08 -11.93 -21.46
C ASN A 441 24.03 -10.65 -20.58
N LEU A 442 24.53 -10.76 -19.36
CA LEU A 442 24.60 -9.67 -18.36
C LEU A 442 25.66 -8.63 -18.73
#